data_5b9b5bd936fae80c286fa2bace93d0d3
#
_entry.id   5b9b5bd936fae80c286fa2bace93d0d3
#
_cell.length_a   1.000
_cell.length_b   1.000
_cell.length_c   1.000
_cell.angle_alpha   90.00
_cell.angle_beta   90.00
_cell.angle_gamma   90.00
#
_symmetry.space_group_name_H-M   'P 1'
#
loop_
_entity.id
_entity.type
_entity.pdbx_description
1 polymer ?
#
loop_
_entity_poly.entity_id
_entity_poly.type
_entity_poly.pdbx_seq_one_letter_code
_entity_poly.pdbx_strand_id
1 'polypeptide(L)'
;ELAIYAMIWMTFLIAGAVLKRRHGIAVTLVSDLLPSAGRKWVIVAVDTMVLLFALMLVWLCWRWYQPLTLAQTGFDIRAFQGQTFNFIYAENTSTLGIKKFWAWLIVPWFAISLSLHGVSNLVQSLTAMRGRV
;
A
#
# COMPACT_ATOMS: atom_id res chain seq x y z
N GLU A 1 -2.60 -9.87 21.75
CA GLU A 1 -2.71 -10.00 20.28
C GLU A 1 -3.64 -8.96 19.66
N LEU A 2 -4.88 -8.82 20.17
CA LEU A 2 -5.84 -7.84 19.60
C LEU A 2 -5.28 -6.42 19.53
N ALA A 3 -4.62 -5.97 20.60
CA ALA A 3 -4.01 -4.63 20.65
C ALA A 3 -2.92 -4.45 19.56
N ILE A 4 -2.11 -5.49 19.32
CA ILE A 4 -1.07 -5.46 18.30
C ILE A 4 -1.70 -5.34 16.91
N TYR A 5 -2.71 -6.15 16.59
CA TYR A 5 -3.40 -6.04 15.31
C TYR A 5 -4.13 -4.72 15.13
N ALA A 6 -4.75 -4.20 16.20
CA ALA A 6 -5.37 -2.88 16.18
C ALA A 6 -4.34 -1.77 15.89
N MET A 7 -3.16 -1.83 16.51
CA MET A 7 -2.07 -0.88 16.23
C MET A 7 -1.58 -0.97 14.78
N ILE A 8 -1.44 -2.18 14.24
CA ILE A 8 -1.06 -2.37 12.82
C ILE A 8 -2.11 -1.72 11.91
N TRP A 9 -3.38 -2.02 12.11
CA TRP A 9 -4.46 -1.45 11.32
C TRP A 9 -4.51 0.08 11.41
N MET A 10 -4.42 0.63 12.62
CA MET A 10 -4.38 2.09 12.82
C MET A 10 -3.21 2.74 12.10
N THR A 11 -2.03 2.14 12.18
CA THR A 11 -0.83 2.67 11.51
C THR A 11 -1.02 2.75 9.99
N PHE A 12 -1.50 1.70 9.36
CA PHE A 12 -1.73 1.70 7.92
C PHE A 12 -2.85 2.64 7.48
N LEU A 13 -3.94 2.74 8.27
CA LEU A 13 -5.03 3.68 7.98
C LEU A 13 -4.57 5.13 8.08
N ILE A 14 -3.81 5.47 9.13
CA ILE A 14 -3.26 6.82 9.32
C ILE A 14 -2.25 7.14 8.21
N ALA A 15 -1.36 6.20 7.87
CA ALA A 15 -0.40 6.39 6.78
C ALA A 15 -1.09 6.69 5.44
N GLY A 16 -2.18 5.97 5.13
CA GLY A 16 -3.01 6.24 3.95
C GLY A 16 -3.65 7.65 3.98
N ALA A 17 -4.17 8.07 5.13
CA ALA A 17 -4.77 9.39 5.29
C ALA A 17 -3.75 10.53 5.16
N VAL A 18 -2.56 10.36 5.73
CA VAL A 18 -1.44 11.33 5.61
C VAL A 18 -1.02 11.49 4.16
N LEU A 19 -0.91 10.39 3.42
CA LEU A 19 -0.54 10.44 2.02
C LEU A 19 -1.60 11.17 1.16
N LYS A 20 -2.88 10.91 1.43
CA LYS A 20 -3.98 11.62 0.75
C LYS A 20 -3.91 13.13 0.94
N ARG A 21 -3.52 13.59 2.12
CA ARG A 21 -3.43 15.03 2.45
C ARG A 21 -2.14 15.69 1.96
N ARG A 22 -1.20 14.95 1.38
CA ARG A 22 0.14 15.44 0.98
C ARG A 22 0.91 16.17 2.10
N HIS A 23 0.56 15.92 3.36
CA HIS A 23 1.17 16.58 4.51
C HIS A 23 2.43 15.86 5.04
N GLY A 24 3.25 15.32 4.12
CA GLY A 24 4.57 14.83 4.51
C GLY A 24 5.49 15.99 4.86
N ILE A 25 5.79 16.20 6.14
CA ILE A 25 6.65 17.28 6.64
C ILE A 25 8.00 17.33 5.89
N ALA A 26 8.57 16.17 5.59
CA ALA A 26 9.84 16.10 4.86
C ALA A 26 9.75 16.67 3.44
N VAL A 27 8.63 16.42 2.73
CA VAL A 27 8.44 16.94 1.36
C VAL A 27 8.24 18.44 1.37
N THR A 28 7.51 18.99 2.34
CA THR A 28 7.30 20.44 2.46
C THR A 28 8.60 21.16 2.80
N LEU A 29 9.38 20.66 3.75
CA LEU A 29 10.67 21.26 4.13
C LEU A 29 11.64 21.33 2.94
N VAL A 30 11.79 20.26 2.18
CA VAL A 30 12.68 20.22 1.01
C VAL A 30 12.14 21.11 -0.12
N SER A 31 10.83 21.11 -0.34
CA SER A 31 10.23 21.90 -1.42
C SER A 31 10.26 23.41 -1.15
N ASP A 32 10.23 23.83 0.10
CA ASP A 32 10.25 25.25 0.48
C ASP A 32 11.64 25.89 0.36
N LEU A 33 12.69 25.08 0.35
CA LEU A 33 14.07 25.52 0.13
C LEU A 33 14.43 25.70 -1.36
N LEU A 34 13.58 25.25 -2.28
CA LEU A 34 13.88 25.24 -3.71
C LEU A 34 13.16 26.37 -4.47
N PRO A 35 13.76 26.94 -5.52
CA PRO A 35 13.09 27.87 -6.42
C PRO A 35 11.88 27.20 -7.08
N SER A 36 10.90 28.00 -7.49
CA SER A 36 9.58 27.53 -7.95
C SER A 36 9.61 26.46 -9.05
N ALA A 37 10.61 26.52 -9.94
CA ALA A 37 10.80 25.52 -10.99
C ALA A 37 11.30 24.19 -10.44
N GLY A 38 12.30 24.20 -9.55
CA GLY A 38 12.84 22.99 -8.91
C GLY A 38 11.83 22.30 -8.02
N ARG A 39 11.02 23.07 -7.29
CA ARG A 39 9.96 22.57 -6.43
C ARG A 39 8.98 21.65 -7.15
N LYS A 40 8.56 22.01 -8.37
CA LYS A 40 7.62 21.21 -9.17
C LYS A 40 8.21 19.86 -9.56
N TRP A 41 9.47 19.85 -9.98
CA TRP A 41 10.15 18.61 -10.34
C TRP A 41 10.34 17.67 -9.16
N VAL A 42 10.65 18.21 -7.98
CA VAL A 42 10.76 17.40 -6.74
C VAL A 42 9.41 16.79 -6.37
N ILE A 43 8.32 17.55 -6.47
CA ILE A 43 6.98 17.03 -6.17
C ILE A 43 6.62 15.89 -7.13
N VAL A 44 6.83 16.04 -8.43
CA VAL A 44 6.56 14.98 -9.41
C VAL A 44 7.44 13.77 -9.18
N ALA A 45 8.72 13.95 -8.84
CA ALA A 45 9.63 12.85 -8.55
C ALA A 45 9.16 12.05 -7.31
N VAL A 46 8.74 12.74 -6.25
CA VAL A 46 8.21 12.11 -5.04
C VAL A 46 6.90 11.36 -5.33
N ASP A 47 5.95 12.00 -6.03
CA ASP A 47 4.69 11.36 -6.42
C ASP A 47 4.93 10.09 -7.28
N THR A 48 5.91 10.14 -8.17
CA THR A 48 6.32 8.99 -8.99
C THR A 48 6.92 7.88 -8.14
N MET A 49 7.81 8.20 -7.22
CA MET A 49 8.41 7.21 -6.30
C MET A 49 7.35 6.54 -5.43
N VAL A 50 6.42 7.30 -4.89
CA VAL A 50 5.30 6.78 -4.08
C VAL A 50 4.43 5.84 -4.92
N LEU A 51 4.12 6.20 -6.16
CA LEU A 51 3.32 5.36 -7.05
C LEU A 51 4.06 4.05 -7.40
N LEU A 52 5.35 4.12 -7.72
CA LEU A 52 6.17 2.92 -7.98
C LEU A 52 6.20 1.99 -6.78
N PHE A 53 6.39 2.54 -5.58
CA PHE A 53 6.35 1.77 -4.35
C PHE A 53 4.97 1.13 -4.13
N ALA A 54 3.89 1.86 -4.38
CA ALA A 54 2.53 1.34 -4.25
C ALA A 54 2.26 0.18 -5.22
N LEU A 55 2.67 0.31 -6.48
CA LEU A 55 2.53 -0.74 -7.48
C LEU A 55 3.37 -1.98 -7.13
N MET A 56 4.59 -1.77 -6.61
CA MET A 56 5.41 -2.86 -6.10
C MET A 56 4.73 -3.59 -4.93
N LEU A 57 4.12 -2.85 -4.00
CA LEU A 57 3.37 -3.45 -2.89
C LEU A 57 2.16 -4.26 -3.39
N VAL A 58 1.40 -3.75 -4.36
CA VAL A 58 0.28 -4.49 -4.97
C VAL A 58 0.78 -5.79 -5.58
N TRP A 59 1.89 -5.73 -6.33
CA TRP A 59 2.50 -6.92 -6.93
C TRP A 59 2.96 -7.93 -5.88
N LEU A 60 3.62 -7.48 -4.80
CA LEU A 60 4.03 -8.35 -3.69
C LEU A 60 2.84 -8.98 -2.97
N CYS A 61 1.77 -8.22 -2.72
CA CYS A 61 0.53 -8.74 -2.15
C CYS A 61 -0.08 -9.82 -3.06
N TRP A 62 -0.13 -9.57 -4.36
CA TRP A 62 -0.62 -10.55 -5.33
C TRP A 62 0.19 -11.85 -5.28
N ARG A 63 1.50 -11.74 -5.25
CA ARG A 63 2.41 -12.88 -5.13
C ARG A 63 2.25 -13.62 -3.80
N TRP A 64 2.01 -12.91 -2.72
CA TRP A 64 1.89 -13.49 -1.40
C TRP A 64 0.55 -14.18 -1.16
N TYR A 65 -0.54 -13.54 -1.54
CA TYR A 65 -1.88 -14.11 -1.36
C TYR A 65 -2.23 -15.17 -2.40
N GLN A 66 -1.64 -15.14 -3.58
CA GLN A 66 -1.87 -16.07 -4.69
C GLN A 66 -3.36 -16.39 -4.92
N PRO A 67 -4.23 -15.39 -5.11
CA PRO A 67 -5.68 -15.57 -5.14
C PRO A 67 -6.14 -16.48 -6.27
N LEU A 68 -5.43 -16.50 -7.41
CA LEU A 68 -5.76 -17.37 -8.54
C LEU A 68 -5.53 -18.83 -8.18
N THR A 69 -4.40 -19.16 -7.54
CA THR A 69 -4.09 -20.54 -7.14
C THR A 69 -5.07 -21.02 -6.08
N LEU A 70 -5.46 -20.16 -5.15
CA LEU A 70 -6.48 -20.45 -4.15
C LEU A 70 -7.85 -20.76 -4.81
N ALA A 71 -8.24 -20.00 -5.82
CA ALA A 71 -9.47 -20.25 -6.58
C ALA A 71 -9.39 -21.55 -7.39
N GLN A 72 -8.24 -21.87 -7.99
CA GLN A 72 -8.02 -23.11 -8.72
C GLN A 72 -8.09 -24.37 -7.84
N THR A 73 -7.68 -24.27 -6.57
CA THR A 73 -7.81 -25.35 -5.58
C THR A 73 -9.21 -25.44 -4.97
N GLY A 74 -10.19 -24.68 -5.48
CA GLY A 74 -11.56 -24.67 -4.95
C GLY A 74 -11.67 -24.16 -3.52
N PHE A 75 -10.77 -23.26 -3.10
CA PHE A 75 -10.65 -22.74 -1.73
C PHE A 75 -10.27 -23.80 -0.69
N ASP A 76 -9.74 -24.95 -1.13
CA ASP A 76 -9.18 -25.95 -0.22
C ASP A 76 -7.78 -25.51 0.25
N ILE A 77 -7.71 -25.11 1.52
CA ILE A 77 -6.48 -24.61 2.15
C ILE A 77 -5.38 -25.69 2.18
N ARG A 78 -5.75 -26.98 2.33
CA ARG A 78 -4.77 -28.07 2.37
C ARG A 78 -4.17 -28.33 1.00
N ALA A 79 -5.00 -28.32 -0.05
CA ALA A 79 -4.55 -28.45 -1.42
C ALA A 79 -3.68 -27.26 -1.84
N PHE A 80 -4.06 -26.05 -1.46
CA PHE A 80 -3.27 -24.84 -1.68
C PHE A 80 -1.89 -24.92 -1.02
N GLN A 81 -1.82 -25.34 0.24
CA GLN A 81 -0.54 -25.51 0.95
C GLN A 81 0.36 -26.57 0.29
N GLY A 82 -0.22 -27.68 -0.13
CA GLY A 82 0.53 -28.75 -0.81
C GLY A 82 1.15 -28.31 -2.12
N GLN A 83 0.49 -27.39 -2.84
CA GLN A 83 0.99 -26.88 -4.14
C GLN A 83 1.95 -25.70 -4.01
N THR A 84 1.73 -24.81 -3.04
CA THR A 84 2.43 -23.52 -2.97
C THR A 84 3.43 -23.41 -1.82
N PHE A 85 3.39 -24.31 -0.85
CA PHE A 85 4.11 -24.22 0.43
C PHE A 85 3.85 -22.90 1.17
N ASN A 86 2.69 -22.27 0.91
CA ASN A 86 2.29 -21.01 1.51
C ASN A 86 1.21 -21.27 2.58
N PHE A 87 1.49 -20.88 3.82
CA PHE A 87 0.65 -21.15 4.98
C PHE A 87 -0.21 -19.97 5.43
N ILE A 88 -0.27 -18.90 4.63
CA ILE A 88 -0.96 -17.65 5.00
C ILE A 88 -2.43 -17.86 5.40
N TYR A 89 -3.13 -18.79 4.76
CA TYR A 89 -4.53 -19.09 5.05
C TYR A 89 -4.73 -20.13 6.15
N ALA A 90 -3.69 -20.85 6.52
CA ALA A 90 -3.76 -21.91 7.52
C ALA A 90 -3.45 -21.43 8.92
N GLU A 91 -2.55 -20.46 9.04
CA GLU A 91 -2.09 -19.99 10.32
C GLU A 91 -3.20 -19.31 11.13
N ASN A 92 -3.32 -19.72 12.39
CA ASN A 92 -4.21 -19.09 13.35
C ASN A 92 -3.43 -18.17 14.29
N THR A 93 -4.10 -17.17 14.83
CA THR A 93 -3.57 -16.38 15.95
C THR A 93 -3.48 -17.24 17.21
N SER A 94 -2.46 -16.98 18.04
CA SER A 94 -2.18 -17.82 19.20
C SER A 94 -3.23 -17.70 20.30
N THR A 95 -3.77 -16.49 20.52
CA THR A 95 -4.70 -16.19 21.61
C THR A 95 -6.15 -16.08 21.14
N LEU A 96 -6.38 -15.50 19.98
CA LEU A 96 -7.73 -15.22 19.46
C LEU A 96 -8.31 -16.40 18.65
N GLY A 97 -7.48 -17.36 18.22
CA GLY A 97 -7.91 -18.50 17.41
C GLY A 97 -8.45 -18.17 16.01
N ILE A 98 -8.35 -16.92 15.57
CA ILE A 98 -8.78 -16.48 14.23
C ILE A 98 -7.67 -16.67 13.22
N LYS A 99 -8.01 -16.74 11.93
CA LYS A 99 -7.03 -16.84 10.86
C LYS A 99 -6.20 -15.55 10.76
N LYS A 100 -4.87 -15.66 10.76
CA LYS A 100 -3.96 -14.50 10.66
C LYS A 100 -4.16 -13.70 9.38
N PHE A 101 -4.57 -14.32 8.27
CA PHE A 101 -4.76 -13.60 7.03
C PHE A 101 -5.77 -12.44 7.13
N TRP A 102 -6.75 -12.53 8.04
CA TRP A 102 -7.67 -11.42 8.30
C TRP A 102 -6.96 -10.18 8.81
N ALA A 103 -6.03 -10.38 9.74
CA ALA A 103 -5.23 -9.26 10.25
C ALA A 103 -4.33 -8.65 9.17
N TRP A 104 -3.81 -9.48 8.26
CA TRP A 104 -2.93 -9.03 7.18
C TRP A 104 -3.65 -8.42 5.98
N LEU A 105 -4.99 -8.50 5.88
CA LEU A 105 -5.76 -7.87 4.80
C LEU A 105 -5.60 -6.35 4.75
N ILE A 106 -5.16 -5.71 5.84
CA ILE A 106 -4.87 -4.28 5.84
C ILE A 106 -3.76 -3.92 4.83
N VAL A 107 -2.80 -4.82 4.58
CA VAL A 107 -1.68 -4.56 3.67
C VAL A 107 -2.12 -4.41 2.22
N PRO A 108 -2.86 -5.36 1.60
CA PRO A 108 -3.40 -5.17 0.26
C PRO A 108 -4.40 -4.01 0.18
N TRP A 109 -5.21 -3.79 1.21
CA TRP A 109 -6.09 -2.63 1.28
C TRP A 109 -5.30 -1.32 1.22
N PHE A 110 -4.25 -1.23 2.02
CA PHE A 110 -3.33 -0.08 2.01
C PHE A 110 -2.65 0.09 0.66
N ALA A 111 -2.15 -0.99 0.05
CA ALA A 111 -1.48 -0.95 -1.25
C ALA A 111 -2.39 -0.42 -2.36
N ILE A 112 -3.65 -0.84 -2.39
CA ILE A 112 -4.67 -0.35 -3.34
C ILE A 112 -4.96 1.12 -3.08
N SER A 113 -5.21 1.50 -1.83
CA SER A 113 -5.47 2.90 -1.45
C SER A 113 -4.29 3.81 -1.81
N LEU A 114 -3.07 3.36 -1.51
CA LEU A 114 -1.84 4.05 -1.85
C LEU A 114 -1.69 4.26 -3.36
N SER A 115 -2.01 3.24 -4.16
CA SER A 115 -1.96 3.30 -5.63
C SER A 115 -2.96 4.31 -6.17
N LEU A 116 -4.20 4.30 -5.70
CA LEU A 116 -5.24 5.24 -6.13
C LEU A 116 -4.87 6.68 -5.81
N HIS A 117 -4.40 6.93 -4.57
CA HIS A 117 -3.96 8.27 -4.18
C HIS A 117 -2.67 8.68 -4.88
N GLY A 118 -1.74 7.76 -5.12
CA GLY A 118 -0.52 8.00 -5.88
C GLY A 118 -0.80 8.45 -7.32
N VAL A 119 -1.70 7.75 -8.01
CA VAL A 119 -2.14 8.14 -9.35
C VAL A 119 -2.80 9.52 -9.34
N SER A 120 -3.74 9.75 -8.42
CA SER A 120 -4.43 11.05 -8.29
C SER A 120 -3.45 12.20 -8.05
N ASN A 121 -2.49 12.00 -7.14
CA ASN A 121 -1.48 12.99 -6.82
C ASN A 121 -0.55 13.27 -8.01
N LEU A 122 -0.10 12.23 -8.70
CA LEU A 122 0.76 12.37 -9.88
C LEU A 122 0.05 13.13 -11.02
N VAL A 123 -1.21 12.79 -11.31
CA VAL A 123 -2.02 13.49 -12.33
C VAL A 123 -2.18 14.96 -11.97
N GLN A 124 -2.48 15.29 -10.72
CA GLN A 124 -2.59 16.68 -10.27
C GLN A 124 -1.26 17.45 -10.41
N SER A 125 -0.13 16.80 -10.09
CA SER A 125 1.19 17.41 -10.21
C SER A 125 1.57 17.68 -11.67
N LEU A 126 1.27 16.74 -12.57
CA LEU A 126 1.50 16.90 -14.01
C LEU A 126 0.60 17.97 -14.63
N THR A 127 -0.67 18.03 -14.27
CA THR A 127 -1.61 19.08 -14.73
C THR A 127 -1.19 20.47 -14.25
N ALA A 128 -0.73 20.57 -13.01
CA ALA A 128 -0.20 21.83 -12.47
C ALA A 128 1.08 22.31 -13.18
N MET A 129 1.85 21.39 -13.75
CA MET A 129 2.99 21.76 -14.62
C MET A 129 2.54 22.26 -16.00
N ARG A 130 1.47 21.66 -16.56
CA ARG A 130 0.98 21.94 -17.91
C ARG A 130 0.11 23.21 -18.00
N GLY A 131 -0.58 23.59 -16.93
CA GLY A 131 -1.53 24.73 -16.90
C GLY A 131 -0.91 26.12 -16.78
N ARG A 132 0.39 26.28 -17.03
CA ARG A 132 1.11 27.56 -17.03
C ARG A 132 2.02 27.73 -18.26
N VAL A 133 1.53 27.28 -19.41
CA VAL A 133 2.08 27.66 -20.71
C VAL A 133 1.20 28.74 -21.30
#